data_c2db8c761dbd603fcca15c99544c1a65
#
_entry.id   c2db8c761dbd603fcca15c99544c1a65
#
_cell.length_a   1.000
_cell.length_b   1.000
_cell.length_c   1.000
_cell.angle_alpha   90.00
_cell.angle_beta   90.00
_cell.angle_gamma   90.00
#
_symmetry.space_group_name_H-M   'P 1'
#
loop_
_entity.id
_entity.type
_entity.pdbx_description
1 polymer ?
#
loop_
_entity_poly.entity_id
_entity_poly.type
_entity_poly.pdbx_seq_one_letter_code
_entity_poly.pdbx_strand_id
1 'polypeptide(L)'
;MQADPWWKTITTMFSRKYLRSTVFFWISLFCGLVLVYGLNTWLPSIMKKAGYDLGSSLTFLLVFSLASAIGGLLLGRAADKYGKKLILVVFYILGGLGIMLLVFPNTMVVNLLFVAFAGVGSISTSLVLTGYIADYYPAKVRGTATGWALSFARLGAISGPLIGGWIAGSKLPFEANFAIFAGIAVLAAGAVAMIPKPQPEVPVAAVDVDPDDVAVSAR
;
A
#
# COMPACT_ATOMS: atom_id res chain seq x y z
N MET A 1 -19.82 17.97 23.27
CA MET A 1 -18.98 17.99 22.06
C MET A 1 -19.88 17.82 20.84
N GLN A 2 -20.12 18.86 20.07
CA GLN A 2 -20.87 18.75 18.83
C GLN A 2 -19.98 18.06 17.81
N ALA A 3 -20.39 16.90 17.30
CA ALA A 3 -19.71 16.23 16.21
C ALA A 3 -19.80 17.09 14.96
N ASP A 4 -18.65 17.45 14.40
CA ASP A 4 -18.63 18.16 13.11
C ASP A 4 -19.39 17.34 12.07
N PRO A 5 -20.22 17.95 11.23
CA PRO A 5 -20.99 17.24 10.23
C PRO A 5 -20.06 16.52 9.25
N TRP A 6 -20.40 15.29 8.86
CA TRP A 6 -19.59 14.37 8.05
C TRP A 6 -19.03 15.01 6.76
N TRP A 7 -19.73 15.95 6.12
CA TRP A 7 -19.25 16.63 4.92
C TRP A 7 -18.02 17.54 5.19
N LYS A 8 -17.88 18.12 6.41
CA LYS A 8 -16.70 18.90 6.78
C LYS A 8 -15.45 18.03 6.80
N THR A 9 -15.58 16.77 7.20
CA THR A 9 -14.48 15.80 7.20
C THR A 9 -14.02 15.49 5.76
N ILE A 10 -14.98 15.32 4.84
CA ILE A 10 -14.67 15.09 3.41
C ILE A 10 -14.01 16.34 2.81
N THR A 11 -14.57 17.52 3.00
CA THR A 11 -14.00 18.76 2.47
C THR A 11 -12.59 19.04 3.02
N THR A 12 -12.30 18.63 4.24
CA THR A 12 -10.96 18.75 4.83
C THR A 12 -9.94 17.88 4.07
N MET A 13 -10.29 16.65 3.68
CA MET A 13 -9.41 15.76 2.91
C MET A 13 -9.07 16.34 1.53
N PHE A 14 -10.02 17.04 0.90
CA PHE A 14 -9.86 17.68 -0.40
C PHE A 14 -9.42 19.15 -0.31
N SER A 15 -9.10 19.65 0.89
CA SER A 15 -8.52 20.99 1.05
C SER A 15 -7.14 21.07 0.38
N ARG A 16 -6.72 22.28 -0.01
CA ARG A 16 -5.39 22.50 -0.61
C ARG A 16 -4.24 21.93 0.22
N LYS A 17 -4.42 21.84 1.53
CA LYS A 17 -3.45 21.27 2.47
C LYS A 17 -3.26 19.76 2.28
N TYR A 18 -4.34 19.00 2.09
CA TYR A 18 -4.32 17.54 2.07
C TYR A 18 -4.54 16.91 0.70
N LEU A 19 -5.06 17.67 -0.28
CA LEU A 19 -5.42 17.16 -1.61
C LEU A 19 -4.30 16.36 -2.26
N ARG A 20 -3.09 16.90 -2.27
CA ARG A 20 -1.93 16.23 -2.87
C ARG A 20 -1.63 14.92 -2.16
N SER A 21 -1.65 14.89 -0.85
CA SER A 21 -1.42 13.69 -0.05
C SER A 21 -2.52 12.66 -0.28
N THR A 22 -3.78 13.09 -0.30
CA THR A 22 -4.95 12.24 -0.53
C THR A 22 -4.84 11.52 -1.87
N VAL A 23 -4.55 12.25 -2.95
CA VAL A 23 -4.43 11.68 -4.30
C VAL A 23 -3.29 10.67 -4.37
N PHE A 24 -2.11 10.99 -3.84
CA PHE A 24 -0.97 10.07 -3.87
C PHE A 24 -1.16 8.84 -2.98
N PHE A 25 -1.81 8.96 -1.84
CA PHE A 25 -2.21 7.82 -1.03
C PHE A 25 -3.18 6.90 -1.77
N TRP A 26 -4.17 7.47 -2.46
CA TRP A 26 -5.14 6.70 -3.23
C TRP A 26 -4.48 5.96 -4.39
N ILE A 27 -3.62 6.64 -5.16
CA ILE A 27 -2.88 6.02 -6.26
C ILE A 27 -1.99 4.88 -5.74
N SER A 28 -1.22 5.13 -4.68
CA SER A 28 -0.31 4.14 -4.15
C SER A 28 -1.04 2.92 -3.59
N LEU A 29 -2.13 3.13 -2.85
CA LEU A 29 -2.91 2.03 -2.28
C LEU A 29 -3.67 1.26 -3.37
N PHE A 30 -4.19 1.96 -4.39
CA PHE A 30 -4.76 1.34 -5.59
C PHE A 30 -3.74 0.41 -6.27
N CYS A 31 -2.55 0.92 -6.59
CA CYS A 31 -1.47 0.13 -7.18
C CYS A 31 -1.07 -1.04 -6.28
N GLY A 32 -0.98 -0.82 -4.97
CA GLY A 32 -0.72 -1.86 -3.99
C GLY A 32 -1.73 -3.00 -4.06
N LEU A 33 -3.03 -2.70 -4.12
CA LEU A 33 -4.07 -3.74 -4.23
C LEU A 33 -4.11 -4.39 -5.63
N VAL A 34 -3.76 -3.68 -6.70
CA VAL A 34 -3.53 -4.30 -8.02
C VAL A 34 -2.46 -5.38 -7.91
N LEU A 35 -1.33 -5.07 -7.27
CA LEU A 35 -0.23 -6.04 -7.07
C LEU A 35 -0.68 -7.23 -6.22
N VAL A 36 -1.31 -6.96 -5.07
CA VAL A 36 -1.77 -8.01 -4.15
C VAL A 36 -2.70 -8.99 -4.85
N TYR A 37 -3.78 -8.50 -5.43
CA TYR A 37 -4.82 -9.37 -6.02
C TYR A 37 -4.42 -9.90 -7.39
N GLY A 38 -3.68 -9.14 -8.19
CA GLY A 38 -3.16 -9.58 -9.47
C GLY A 38 -2.17 -10.73 -9.32
N LEU A 39 -1.17 -10.59 -8.46
CA LEU A 39 -0.18 -11.63 -8.22
C LEU A 39 -0.80 -12.86 -7.53
N ASN A 40 -1.66 -12.69 -6.51
CA ASN A 40 -2.34 -13.81 -5.89
C ASN A 40 -3.13 -14.67 -6.89
N THR A 41 -3.79 -14.01 -7.86
CA THR A 41 -4.60 -14.72 -8.86
C THR A 41 -3.74 -15.38 -9.94
N TRP A 42 -2.72 -14.68 -10.41
CA TRP A 42 -2.02 -15.09 -11.64
C TRP A 42 -0.65 -15.73 -11.40
N LEU A 43 -0.01 -15.57 -10.22
CA LEU A 43 1.30 -16.10 -9.94
C LEU A 43 1.42 -17.60 -10.20
N PRO A 44 0.48 -18.49 -9.77
CA PRO A 44 0.58 -19.90 -10.08
C PRO A 44 0.50 -20.20 -11.59
N SER A 45 -0.38 -19.48 -12.29
CA SER A 45 -0.54 -19.65 -13.74
C SER A 45 0.68 -19.16 -14.52
N ILE A 46 1.31 -18.07 -14.06
CA ILE A 46 2.54 -17.53 -14.64
C ILE A 46 3.70 -18.52 -14.42
N MET A 47 3.85 -19.04 -13.20
CA MET A 47 4.89 -20.03 -12.89
C MET A 47 4.70 -21.33 -13.68
N LYS A 48 3.46 -21.78 -13.86
CA LYS A 48 3.16 -22.94 -14.70
C LYS A 48 3.56 -22.70 -16.17
N LYS A 49 3.30 -21.52 -16.73
CA LYS A 49 3.77 -21.15 -18.07
C LYS A 49 5.29 -21.06 -18.17
N ALA A 50 5.97 -20.74 -17.08
CA ALA A 50 7.42 -20.74 -16.98
C ALA A 50 8.04 -22.16 -16.86
N GLY A 51 7.22 -23.22 -16.91
CA GLY A 51 7.66 -24.61 -16.94
C GLY A 51 7.62 -25.33 -15.60
N TYR A 52 7.10 -24.70 -14.52
CA TYR A 52 6.93 -25.38 -13.24
C TYR A 52 5.67 -26.25 -13.24
N ASP A 53 5.69 -27.38 -12.54
CA ASP A 53 4.52 -28.19 -12.28
C ASP A 53 3.52 -27.48 -11.35
N LEU A 54 2.31 -28.01 -11.22
CA LEU A 54 1.26 -27.39 -10.41
C LEU A 54 1.64 -27.29 -8.93
N GLY A 55 2.27 -28.32 -8.37
CA GLY A 55 2.70 -28.35 -6.96
C GLY A 55 3.71 -27.26 -6.66
N SER A 56 4.75 -27.16 -7.48
CA SER A 56 5.75 -26.09 -7.40
C SER A 56 5.15 -24.72 -7.59
N SER A 57 4.20 -24.55 -8.53
CA SER A 57 3.50 -23.29 -8.76
C SER A 57 2.69 -22.83 -7.56
N LEU A 58 2.05 -23.73 -6.83
CA LEU A 58 1.33 -23.43 -5.58
C LEU A 58 2.32 -23.11 -4.43
N THR A 59 3.51 -23.72 -4.42
CA THR A 59 4.56 -23.40 -3.46
C THR A 59 5.00 -21.94 -3.58
N PHE A 60 5.08 -21.38 -4.79
CA PHE A 60 5.36 -19.96 -4.98
C PHE A 60 4.29 -19.07 -4.31
N LEU A 61 3.00 -19.43 -4.45
CA LEU A 61 1.92 -18.68 -3.80
C LEU A 61 1.98 -18.79 -2.27
N LEU A 62 2.32 -19.96 -1.74
CA LEU A 62 2.53 -20.17 -0.32
C LEU A 62 3.65 -19.28 0.22
N VAL A 63 4.82 -19.30 -0.44
CA VAL A 63 5.97 -18.46 -0.06
C VAL A 63 5.64 -16.98 -0.18
N PHE A 64 4.94 -16.56 -1.23
CA PHE A 64 4.45 -15.20 -1.38
C PHE A 64 3.61 -14.74 -0.17
N SER A 65 2.66 -15.55 0.27
CA SER A 65 1.78 -15.24 1.39
C SER A 65 2.50 -15.30 2.75
N LEU A 66 3.32 -16.34 2.97
CA LEU A 66 4.05 -16.52 4.22
C LEU A 66 5.10 -15.43 4.43
N ALA A 67 5.88 -15.13 3.38
CA ALA A 67 6.85 -14.04 3.40
C ALA A 67 6.18 -12.68 3.68
N SER A 68 4.98 -12.46 3.14
CA SER A 68 4.22 -11.25 3.41
C SER A 68 3.77 -11.15 4.86
N ALA A 69 3.34 -12.25 5.47
CA ALA A 69 2.91 -12.26 6.87
C ALA A 69 4.08 -11.91 7.81
N ILE A 70 5.22 -12.58 7.64
CA ILE A 70 6.44 -12.32 8.40
C ILE A 70 6.98 -10.92 8.08
N GLY A 71 7.04 -10.58 6.79
CA GLY A 71 7.52 -9.29 6.30
C GLY A 71 6.70 -8.13 6.84
N GLY A 72 5.38 -8.28 7.00
CA GLY A 72 4.51 -7.25 7.56
C GLY A 72 4.92 -6.83 8.98
N LEU A 73 5.29 -7.78 9.82
CA LEU A 73 5.76 -7.51 11.18
C LEU A 73 7.12 -6.79 11.19
N LEU A 74 8.03 -7.25 10.35
CA LEU A 74 9.37 -6.65 10.24
C LEU A 74 9.30 -5.26 9.60
N LEU A 75 8.50 -5.12 8.55
CA LEU A 75 8.29 -3.85 7.85
C LEU A 75 7.65 -2.80 8.74
N GLY A 76 6.65 -3.18 9.55
CA GLY A 76 6.03 -2.29 10.52
C GLY A 76 7.06 -1.72 11.49
N ARG A 77 7.87 -2.57 12.12
CA ARG A 77 8.95 -2.13 13.03
C ARG A 77 9.98 -1.25 12.33
N ALA A 78 10.38 -1.62 11.12
CA ALA A 78 11.33 -0.81 10.33
C ALA A 78 10.72 0.55 9.96
N ALA A 79 9.44 0.59 9.62
CA ALA A 79 8.73 1.81 9.27
C ALA A 79 8.61 2.77 10.47
N ASP A 80 8.40 2.24 11.68
CA ASP A 80 8.37 3.04 12.90
C ASP A 80 9.76 3.59 13.26
N LYS A 81 10.84 2.82 13.01
CA LYS A 81 12.22 3.22 13.32
C LYS A 81 12.83 4.18 12.30
N TYR A 82 12.65 3.90 11.00
CA TYR A 82 13.33 4.62 9.91
C TYR A 82 12.41 5.59 9.15
N GLY A 83 11.13 5.60 9.50
CA GLY A 83 10.11 6.43 8.86
C GLY A 83 9.33 5.70 7.76
N LYS A 84 8.00 5.77 7.88
CA LYS A 84 7.05 5.03 7.02
C LYS A 84 7.26 5.30 5.53
N LYS A 85 7.43 6.56 5.14
CA LYS A 85 7.60 6.95 3.74
C LYS A 85 8.80 6.28 3.08
N LEU A 86 9.99 6.31 3.72
CA LEU A 86 11.20 5.72 3.17
C LEU A 86 11.06 4.22 3.01
N ILE A 87 10.60 3.54 4.05
CA ILE A 87 10.43 2.08 4.05
C ILE A 87 9.44 1.64 2.97
N LEU A 88 8.30 2.34 2.82
CA LEU A 88 7.31 2.02 1.80
C LEU A 88 7.90 2.14 0.38
N VAL A 89 8.64 3.20 0.08
CA VAL A 89 9.29 3.38 -1.23
C VAL A 89 10.29 2.27 -1.50
N VAL A 90 11.19 1.99 -0.53
CA VAL A 90 12.21 0.95 -0.67
C VAL A 90 11.58 -0.42 -0.94
N PHE A 91 10.55 -0.78 -0.18
CA PHE A 91 9.96 -2.11 -0.31
C PHE A 91 9.03 -2.26 -1.51
N TYR A 92 8.37 -1.20 -1.99
CA TYR A 92 7.71 -1.24 -3.30
C TYR A 92 8.72 -1.46 -4.42
N ILE A 93 9.89 -0.80 -4.38
CA ILE A 93 10.94 -0.99 -5.37
C ILE A 93 11.53 -2.40 -5.29
N LEU A 94 11.86 -2.88 -4.08
CA LEU A 94 12.38 -4.25 -3.89
C LEU A 94 11.38 -5.31 -4.36
N GLY A 95 10.08 -5.12 -4.08
CA GLY A 95 9.02 -5.99 -4.58
C GLY A 95 8.92 -5.97 -6.11
N GLY A 96 8.98 -4.78 -6.72
CA GLY A 96 9.00 -4.61 -8.17
C GLY A 96 10.23 -5.25 -8.82
N LEU A 97 11.40 -5.10 -8.22
CA LEU A 97 12.63 -5.77 -8.66
C LEU A 97 12.50 -7.30 -8.53
N GLY A 98 11.98 -7.80 -7.42
CA GLY A 98 11.70 -9.23 -7.24
C GLY A 98 10.78 -9.77 -8.34
N ILE A 99 9.70 -9.05 -8.67
CA ILE A 99 8.80 -9.41 -9.77
C ILE A 99 9.54 -9.42 -11.11
N MET A 100 10.32 -8.39 -11.40
CA MET A 100 11.03 -8.27 -12.68
C MET A 100 12.11 -9.35 -12.85
N LEU A 101 12.81 -9.73 -11.78
CA LEU A 101 13.85 -10.75 -11.82
C LEU A 101 13.31 -12.17 -12.05
N LEU A 102 12.00 -12.41 -11.87
CA LEU A 102 11.36 -13.67 -12.22
C LEU A 102 11.32 -13.94 -13.74
N VAL A 103 11.60 -12.94 -14.57
CA VAL A 103 11.71 -13.10 -16.03
C VAL A 103 12.89 -13.97 -16.41
N PHE A 104 13.98 -13.89 -15.65
CA PHE A 104 15.21 -14.61 -15.97
C PHE A 104 15.15 -16.09 -15.53
N PRO A 105 15.76 -16.99 -16.32
CA PRO A 105 15.87 -18.38 -15.91
C PRO A 105 16.79 -18.52 -14.69
N ASN A 106 16.21 -18.90 -13.56
CA ASN A 106 16.89 -19.03 -12.28
C ASN A 106 16.59 -20.40 -11.66
N THR A 107 17.34 -20.76 -10.63
CA THR A 107 17.00 -21.92 -9.82
C THR A 107 15.69 -21.70 -9.05
N MET A 108 14.98 -22.76 -8.70
CA MET A 108 13.74 -22.69 -7.93
C MET A 108 13.92 -21.89 -6.63
N VAL A 109 15.03 -22.09 -5.93
CA VAL A 109 15.32 -21.39 -4.66
C VAL A 109 15.43 -19.88 -4.87
N VAL A 110 16.11 -19.44 -5.92
CA VAL A 110 16.26 -18.02 -6.26
C VAL A 110 14.90 -17.40 -6.62
N ASN A 111 14.09 -18.10 -7.39
CA ASN A 111 12.74 -17.63 -7.73
C ASN A 111 11.82 -17.57 -6.49
N LEU A 112 11.94 -18.48 -5.54
CA LEU A 112 11.22 -18.41 -4.26
C LEU A 112 11.62 -17.16 -3.45
N LEU A 113 12.91 -16.81 -3.45
CA LEU A 113 13.38 -15.56 -2.82
C LEU A 113 12.79 -14.32 -3.51
N PHE A 114 12.77 -14.27 -4.84
CA PHE A 114 12.18 -13.16 -5.58
C PHE A 114 10.67 -13.03 -5.32
N VAL A 115 9.97 -14.16 -5.26
CA VAL A 115 8.55 -14.19 -4.91
C VAL A 115 8.31 -13.74 -3.46
N ALA A 116 9.22 -14.09 -2.54
CA ALA A 116 9.15 -13.57 -1.16
C ALA A 116 9.26 -12.04 -1.12
N PHE A 117 10.22 -11.44 -1.86
CA PHE A 117 10.32 -9.99 -1.99
C PHE A 117 9.08 -9.38 -2.65
N ALA A 118 8.53 -10.03 -3.68
CA ALA A 118 7.28 -9.58 -4.31
C ALA A 118 6.11 -9.57 -3.31
N GLY A 119 6.01 -10.59 -2.45
CA GLY A 119 5.00 -10.69 -1.42
C GLY A 119 5.11 -9.58 -0.37
N VAL A 120 6.31 -9.38 0.18
CA VAL A 120 6.58 -8.32 1.15
C VAL A 120 6.34 -6.95 0.51
N GLY A 121 6.82 -6.72 -0.70
CA GLY A 121 6.66 -5.45 -1.43
C GLY A 121 5.23 -5.16 -1.90
N SER A 122 4.31 -6.11 -1.86
CA SER A 122 2.90 -5.89 -2.21
C SER A 122 1.98 -5.91 -0.98
N ILE A 123 1.82 -7.06 -0.32
CA ILE A 123 0.87 -7.22 0.80
C ILE A 123 1.33 -6.42 2.02
N SER A 124 2.57 -6.65 2.50
CA SER A 124 3.07 -6.01 3.72
C SER A 124 3.15 -4.49 3.55
N THR A 125 3.61 -4.03 2.38
CA THR A 125 3.71 -2.61 2.07
C THR A 125 2.32 -1.95 2.04
N SER A 126 1.30 -2.61 1.49
CA SER A 126 -0.09 -2.08 1.48
C SER A 126 -0.68 -1.98 2.89
N LEU A 127 -0.36 -2.92 3.78
CA LEU A 127 -0.78 -2.87 5.19
C LEU A 127 -0.13 -1.69 5.93
N VAL A 128 1.19 -1.53 5.80
CA VAL A 128 1.93 -0.41 6.42
C VAL A 128 1.49 0.93 5.83
N LEU A 129 1.19 0.99 4.52
CA LEU A 129 0.66 2.19 3.88
C LEU A 129 -0.69 2.60 4.47
N THR A 130 -1.57 1.63 4.76
CA THR A 130 -2.86 1.90 5.42
C THR A 130 -2.64 2.54 6.81
N GLY A 131 -1.69 2.01 7.59
CA GLY A 131 -1.27 2.61 8.85
C GLY A 131 -0.68 4.01 8.69
N TYR A 132 0.10 4.24 7.62
CA TYR A 132 0.65 5.57 7.32
C TYR A 132 -0.45 6.59 7.00
N ILE A 133 -1.49 6.20 6.26
CA ILE A 133 -2.66 7.05 6.02
C ILE A 133 -3.32 7.43 7.35
N ALA A 134 -3.54 6.46 8.23
CA ALA A 134 -4.17 6.71 9.53
C ALA A 134 -3.37 7.70 10.39
N ASP A 135 -2.04 7.65 10.35
CA ASP A 135 -1.19 8.55 11.14
C ASP A 135 -0.97 9.91 10.48
N TYR A 136 -1.20 10.00 9.18
CA TYR A 136 -0.98 11.24 8.43
C TYR A 136 -2.06 12.30 8.68
N TYR A 137 -3.29 11.86 8.92
CA TYR A 137 -4.43 12.77 9.10
C TYR A 137 -4.75 13.02 10.58
N PRO A 138 -5.24 14.23 10.92
CA PRO A 138 -5.73 14.54 12.25
C PRO A 138 -6.78 13.53 12.74
N ALA A 139 -6.85 13.32 14.05
CA ALA A 139 -7.74 12.34 14.66
C ALA A 139 -9.20 12.43 14.20
N LYS A 140 -9.71 13.66 14.00
CA LYS A 140 -11.09 13.94 13.55
C LYS A 140 -11.39 13.43 12.13
N VAL A 141 -10.36 13.37 11.24
CA VAL A 141 -10.50 13.05 9.81
C VAL A 141 -9.95 11.66 9.49
N ARG A 142 -9.14 11.09 10.37
CA ARG A 142 -8.37 9.85 10.20
C ARG A 142 -9.23 8.68 9.70
N GLY A 143 -10.36 8.40 10.38
CA GLY A 143 -11.23 7.29 10.03
C GLY A 143 -11.83 7.43 8.63
N THR A 144 -12.33 8.62 8.31
CA THR A 144 -12.90 8.91 6.99
C THR A 144 -11.83 8.83 5.90
N ALA A 145 -10.64 9.41 6.12
CA ALA A 145 -9.54 9.39 5.16
C ALA A 145 -9.09 7.96 4.84
N THR A 146 -8.91 7.14 5.86
CA THR A 146 -8.54 5.72 5.69
C THR A 146 -9.65 4.93 5.00
N GLY A 147 -10.91 5.13 5.39
CA GLY A 147 -12.06 4.47 4.78
C GLY A 147 -12.20 4.78 3.30
N TRP A 148 -12.11 6.05 2.90
CA TRP A 148 -12.15 6.45 1.50
C TRP A 148 -10.97 5.91 0.68
N ALA A 149 -9.75 5.95 1.24
CA ALA A 149 -8.58 5.40 0.58
C ALA A 149 -8.73 3.88 0.33
N LEU A 150 -9.20 3.13 1.33
CA LEU A 150 -9.47 1.70 1.20
C LEU A 150 -10.60 1.41 0.20
N SER A 151 -11.67 2.20 0.20
CA SER A 151 -12.78 2.06 -0.75
C SER A 151 -12.30 2.28 -2.19
N PHE A 152 -11.53 3.33 -2.44
CA PHE A 152 -10.94 3.58 -3.75
C PHE A 152 -9.97 2.45 -4.16
N ALA A 153 -9.17 1.97 -3.24
CA ALA A 153 -8.21 0.90 -3.50
C ALA A 153 -8.88 -0.44 -3.88
N ARG A 154 -10.16 -0.67 -3.53
CA ARG A 154 -10.93 -1.84 -3.99
C ARG A 154 -11.06 -1.90 -5.51
N LEU A 155 -11.05 -0.76 -6.19
CA LEU A 155 -10.98 -0.72 -7.65
C LEU A 155 -9.67 -1.37 -8.15
N GLY A 156 -8.56 -1.18 -7.42
CA GLY A 156 -7.29 -1.85 -7.69
C GLY A 156 -7.39 -3.37 -7.51
N ALA A 157 -8.08 -3.82 -6.46
CA ALA A 157 -8.31 -5.25 -6.21
C ALA A 157 -9.08 -5.93 -7.37
N ILE A 158 -10.04 -5.22 -7.97
CA ILE A 158 -10.78 -5.69 -9.14
C ILE A 158 -9.90 -5.64 -10.40
N SER A 159 -9.13 -4.55 -10.57
CA SER A 159 -8.30 -4.32 -11.75
C SER A 159 -7.13 -5.31 -11.84
N GLY A 160 -6.57 -5.76 -10.71
CA GLY A 160 -5.42 -6.68 -10.67
C GLY A 160 -5.67 -7.98 -11.46
N PRO A 161 -6.69 -8.79 -11.10
CA PRO A 161 -7.05 -9.97 -11.85
C PRO A 161 -7.41 -9.69 -13.31
N LEU A 162 -8.09 -8.57 -13.59
CA LEU A 162 -8.48 -8.18 -14.97
C LEU A 162 -7.25 -7.88 -15.83
N ILE A 163 -6.27 -7.16 -15.31
CA ILE A 163 -5.00 -6.85 -16.00
C ILE A 163 -4.28 -8.16 -16.34
N GLY A 164 -4.13 -9.07 -15.38
CA GLY A 164 -3.51 -10.36 -15.62
C GLY A 164 -4.28 -11.22 -16.63
N GLY A 165 -5.63 -11.19 -16.58
CA GLY A 165 -6.49 -11.86 -17.56
C GLY A 165 -6.36 -11.30 -18.97
N TRP A 166 -6.30 -9.98 -19.08
CA TRP A 166 -6.07 -9.31 -20.36
C TRP A 166 -4.70 -9.68 -20.96
N ILE A 167 -3.64 -9.70 -20.16
CA ILE A 167 -2.31 -10.12 -20.60
C ILE A 167 -2.33 -11.59 -21.02
N ALA A 168 -2.98 -12.46 -20.24
CA ALA A 168 -3.06 -13.89 -20.55
C ALA A 168 -3.82 -14.20 -21.85
N GLY A 169 -4.80 -13.36 -22.22
CA GLY A 169 -5.57 -13.46 -23.48
C GLY A 169 -4.95 -12.70 -24.65
N SER A 170 -3.93 -11.88 -24.40
CA SER A 170 -3.22 -11.12 -25.42
C SER A 170 -2.13 -11.97 -26.10
N LYS A 171 -1.60 -11.49 -27.23
CA LYS A 171 -0.42 -12.08 -27.90
C LYS A 171 0.91 -11.64 -27.29
N LEU A 172 0.87 -10.96 -26.13
CA LEU A 172 2.07 -10.51 -25.45
C LEU A 172 2.89 -11.70 -24.92
N PRO A 173 4.22 -11.61 -24.96
CA PRO A 173 5.07 -12.62 -24.39
C PRO A 173 4.82 -12.74 -22.88
N PHE A 174 5.09 -13.91 -22.30
CA PHE A 174 4.74 -14.14 -20.88
C PHE A 174 5.52 -13.21 -19.93
N GLU A 175 6.69 -12.75 -20.34
CA GLU A 175 7.54 -11.80 -19.65
C GLU A 175 6.83 -10.43 -19.42
N ALA A 176 5.90 -10.10 -20.28
CA ALA A 176 5.10 -8.87 -20.13
C ALA A 176 4.29 -8.84 -18.83
N ASN A 177 3.90 -9.98 -18.28
CA ASN A 177 3.24 -10.05 -16.97
C ASN A 177 4.13 -9.44 -15.88
N PHE A 178 5.38 -9.84 -15.85
CA PHE A 178 6.32 -9.36 -14.84
C PHE A 178 6.63 -7.88 -15.03
N ALA A 179 6.86 -7.44 -16.26
CA ALA A 179 7.16 -6.05 -16.58
C ALA A 179 6.00 -5.10 -16.19
N ILE A 180 4.76 -5.50 -16.45
CA ILE A 180 3.58 -4.70 -16.12
C ILE A 180 3.40 -4.61 -14.60
N PHE A 181 3.45 -5.73 -13.87
CA PHE A 181 3.33 -5.71 -12.41
C PHE A 181 4.51 -4.99 -11.75
N ALA A 182 5.75 -5.16 -12.25
CA ALA A 182 6.89 -4.39 -11.76
C ALA A 182 6.73 -2.89 -12.01
N GLY A 183 6.21 -2.49 -13.17
CA GLY A 183 5.88 -1.10 -13.49
C GLY A 183 4.84 -0.50 -12.52
N ILE A 184 3.82 -1.27 -12.16
CA ILE A 184 2.81 -0.86 -11.16
C ILE A 184 3.47 -0.67 -9.78
N ALA A 185 4.43 -1.52 -9.39
CA ALA A 185 5.17 -1.36 -8.13
C ALA A 185 6.01 -0.06 -8.14
N VAL A 186 6.66 0.27 -9.25
CA VAL A 186 7.39 1.53 -9.41
C VAL A 186 6.46 2.73 -9.34
N LEU A 187 5.27 2.65 -9.95
CA LEU A 187 4.25 3.70 -9.84
C LEU A 187 3.79 3.89 -8.40
N ALA A 188 3.57 2.79 -7.66
CA ALA A 188 3.22 2.85 -6.24
C ALA A 188 4.33 3.52 -5.41
N ALA A 189 5.59 3.14 -5.64
CA ALA A 189 6.75 3.74 -4.99
C ALA A 189 6.86 5.25 -5.29
N GLY A 190 6.70 5.63 -6.57
CA GLY A 190 6.70 7.02 -7.01
C GLY A 190 5.59 7.84 -6.36
N ALA A 191 4.38 7.28 -6.28
CA ALA A 191 3.26 7.92 -5.60
C ALA A 191 3.56 8.16 -4.12
N VAL A 192 4.10 7.16 -3.39
CA VAL A 192 4.52 7.35 -1.99
C VAL A 192 5.61 8.40 -1.86
N ALA A 193 6.60 8.39 -2.77
CA ALA A 193 7.69 9.37 -2.77
C ALA A 193 7.21 10.81 -2.94
N MET A 194 6.09 11.01 -3.65
CA MET A 194 5.50 12.32 -3.89
C MET A 194 4.58 12.80 -2.75
N ILE A 195 4.28 11.98 -1.73
CA ILE A 195 3.50 12.40 -0.56
C ILE A 195 4.31 13.44 0.22
N PRO A 196 3.75 14.66 0.47
CA PRO A 196 4.40 15.66 1.31
C PRO A 196 4.65 15.14 2.73
N LYS A 197 5.61 15.72 3.43
CA LYS A 197 5.79 15.41 4.85
C LYS A 197 4.54 15.81 5.65
N PRO A 198 4.15 15.05 6.69
CA PRO A 198 3.08 15.47 7.59
C PRO A 198 3.39 16.85 8.16
N GLN A 199 2.43 17.76 8.10
CA GLN A 199 2.60 19.04 8.79
C GLN A 199 2.32 18.80 10.28
N PRO A 200 3.16 19.36 11.19
CA PRO A 200 2.86 19.30 12.61
C PRO A 200 1.45 19.81 12.86
N GLU A 201 0.67 19.10 13.66
CA GLU A 201 -0.56 19.68 14.21
C GLU A 201 -0.09 20.90 15.00
N VAL A 202 -0.58 22.08 14.64
CA VAL A 202 -0.46 23.24 15.52
C VAL A 202 -1.19 22.82 16.80
N PRO A 203 -0.52 22.74 17.95
CA PRO A 203 -1.21 22.46 19.19
C PRO A 203 -2.37 23.45 19.24
N VAL A 204 -3.58 22.99 19.43
CA VAL A 204 -4.66 23.87 19.85
C VAL A 204 -4.10 24.53 21.11
N ALA A 205 -3.70 25.80 20.97
CA ALA A 205 -3.20 26.58 22.09
C ALA A 205 -4.14 26.25 23.25
N ALA A 206 -3.55 25.85 24.35
CA ALA A 206 -4.33 25.60 25.57
C ALA A 206 -5.33 26.74 25.61
N VAL A 207 -6.60 26.39 25.51
CA VAL A 207 -7.67 27.40 25.71
C VAL A 207 -7.24 28.03 26.99
N ASP A 208 -6.85 29.31 26.92
CA ASP A 208 -6.68 30.13 28.11
C ASP A 208 -8.01 29.96 28.85
N VAL A 209 -8.05 28.98 29.72
CA VAL A 209 -9.16 28.84 30.67
C VAL A 209 -8.94 30.01 31.62
N ASP A 210 -9.70 31.07 31.38
CA ASP A 210 -9.70 32.23 32.24
C ASP A 210 -9.91 31.68 33.67
N PRO A 211 -8.95 31.87 34.56
CA PRO A 211 -9.08 31.38 35.95
C PRO A 211 -10.37 31.82 36.62
N ASP A 212 -10.99 32.88 36.12
CA ASP A 212 -12.25 33.43 36.63
C ASP A 212 -13.49 32.58 36.22
N ASP A 213 -13.43 31.84 35.08
CA ASP A 213 -14.52 30.95 34.67
C ASP A 213 -14.61 29.67 35.54
N VAL A 214 -13.53 29.27 36.18
CA VAL A 214 -13.51 28.11 37.11
C VAL A 214 -14.16 28.49 38.46
N ALA A 215 -14.06 29.75 38.88
CA ALA A 215 -14.59 30.22 40.15
C ALA A 215 -16.14 30.39 40.13
N VAL A 216 -16.75 30.55 38.94
CA VAL A 216 -18.22 30.71 38.82
C VAL A 216 -18.96 29.35 38.86
N SER A 217 -18.29 28.26 38.48
CA SER A 217 -18.87 26.89 38.47
C SER A 217 -18.87 26.22 39.85
N ALA A 218 -18.22 26.80 40.85
CA ALA A 218 -18.08 26.21 42.20
C ALA A 218 -18.96 26.89 43.26
N ARG A 219 -19.93 27.71 42.87
CA ARG A 219 -20.90 28.29 43.77
C ARG A 219 -22.31 27.79 43.55
#